data_6d2284c97368450ddbd05ee2de46162a
#
_entry.id   6d2284c97368450ddbd05ee2de46162a
#
_cell.length_a   1.000
_cell.length_b   1.000
_cell.length_c   1.000
_cell.angle_alpha   90.00
_cell.angle_beta   90.00
_cell.angle_gamma   90.00
#
_symmetry.space_group_name_H-M   'P 1'
#
loop_
_entity.id
_entity.type
_entity.pdbx_description
1 polymer ?
#
loop_
_entity_poly.entity_id
_entity_poly.type
_entity_poly.pdbx_seq_one_letter_code
_entity_poly.pdbx_strand_id
1 'polypeptide(L)'
;MAQTHDHGDHSHPAAPMVEEISDFEILEIAVRELAIEKGLFTAEDHRKFTEWAEQIGPAGGSRLVAKAWTDPAFKARVLSDGVAACREIGIDWAEPTGQGTPSDYMELRVLEDTPTLHHVIVCTLCSCYPRPLLGHSPYWYRSPNYRRRLVRWPRQVLTEFGLVLPPEVEIRVEDSNQKCRFMVLPMRPAGTESWTEEQLAEIVTRDCMVGVALPRPDRKADDVRPVHKASRPVGGEHHEPGGSP
;
A
#
# COMPACT_ATOMS: atom_id res chain seq x y z
N MET A 1 -20.19 25.35 54.00
CA MET A 1 -19.21 25.81 53.02
C MET A 1 -19.21 24.82 51.86
N ALA A 2 -19.91 25.10 50.79
CA ALA A 2 -19.99 24.27 49.59
C ALA A 2 -19.00 24.81 48.55
N GLN A 3 -18.05 23.97 48.14
CA GLN A 3 -17.12 24.30 47.07
C GLN A 3 -17.80 24.01 45.76
N THR A 4 -18.02 25.05 44.98
CA THR A 4 -18.46 24.97 43.59
C THR A 4 -17.24 24.64 42.73
N HIS A 5 -17.24 23.45 42.10
CA HIS A 5 -16.28 23.12 41.04
C HIS A 5 -16.69 23.84 39.75
N ASP A 6 -15.87 24.79 39.37
CA ASP A 6 -15.91 25.46 38.07
C ASP A 6 -15.46 24.46 36.99
N HIS A 7 -16.41 24.02 36.15
CA HIS A 7 -16.12 23.26 34.94
C HIS A 7 -15.76 24.25 33.84
N GLY A 8 -14.47 24.48 33.67
CA GLY A 8 -13.97 25.27 32.56
C GLY A 8 -14.49 24.71 31.24
N ASP A 9 -15.20 25.55 30.51
CA ASP A 9 -15.67 25.35 29.17
C ASP A 9 -14.45 25.23 28.21
N HIS A 10 -14.09 23.96 27.88
CA HIS A 10 -13.10 23.68 26.85
C HIS A 10 -13.78 23.68 25.48
N SER A 11 -14.26 24.85 25.05
CA SER A 11 -14.70 25.06 23.68
C SER A 11 -13.46 25.00 22.77
N HIS A 12 -13.22 23.83 22.18
CA HIS A 12 -12.27 23.72 21.06
C HIS A 12 -12.79 24.60 19.93
N PRO A 13 -11.97 25.47 19.31
CA PRO A 13 -12.38 26.21 18.14
C PRO A 13 -12.81 25.21 17.07
N ALA A 14 -14.03 25.37 16.57
CA ALA A 14 -14.51 24.56 15.45
C ALA A 14 -13.53 24.69 14.29
N ALA A 15 -13.12 23.57 13.72
CA ALA A 15 -12.30 23.58 12.51
C ALA A 15 -13.04 24.39 11.44
N PRO A 16 -12.35 25.20 10.62
CA PRO A 16 -13.00 25.96 9.57
C PRO A 16 -13.77 25.00 8.66
N MET A 17 -15.04 25.31 8.39
CA MET A 17 -15.91 24.48 7.56
C MET A 17 -15.54 24.49 6.06
N VAL A 18 -14.58 25.29 5.67
CA VAL A 18 -14.04 25.39 4.31
C VAL A 18 -12.53 25.25 4.41
N GLU A 19 -11.99 24.16 3.90
CA GLU A 19 -10.56 24.04 3.68
C GLU A 19 -10.17 24.99 2.54
N GLU A 20 -9.12 25.78 2.73
CA GLU A 20 -8.55 26.58 1.65
C GLU A 20 -8.01 25.62 0.58
N ILE A 21 -8.48 25.79 -0.67
CA ILE A 21 -7.99 25.01 -1.81
C ILE A 21 -6.50 25.35 -2.01
N SER A 22 -5.66 24.33 -1.94
CA SER A 22 -4.23 24.49 -2.13
C SER A 22 -3.86 24.75 -3.60
N ASP A 23 -2.70 25.38 -3.85
CA ASP A 23 -2.18 25.58 -5.20
C ASP A 23 -2.05 24.26 -5.99
N PHE A 24 -1.79 23.14 -5.30
CA PHE A 24 -1.73 21.82 -5.93
C PHE A 24 -3.10 21.32 -6.38
N GLU A 25 -4.16 21.59 -5.63
CA GLU A 25 -5.52 21.23 -6.02
C GLU A 25 -5.99 22.09 -7.19
N ILE A 26 -5.66 23.38 -7.20
CA ILE A 26 -5.92 24.26 -8.35
C ILE A 26 -5.19 23.73 -9.60
N LEU A 27 -3.93 23.35 -9.47
CA LEU A 27 -3.14 22.80 -10.56
C LEU A 27 -3.71 21.45 -11.05
N GLU A 28 -4.14 20.57 -10.13
CA GLU A 28 -4.78 19.29 -10.48
C GLU A 28 -6.05 19.53 -11.31
N ILE A 29 -6.92 20.43 -10.85
CA ILE A 29 -8.14 20.81 -11.56
C ILE A 29 -7.81 21.34 -12.98
N ALA A 30 -6.86 22.24 -13.09
CA ALA A 30 -6.48 22.85 -14.37
C ALA A 30 -5.92 21.79 -15.35
N VAL A 31 -5.06 20.88 -14.87
CA VAL A 31 -4.49 19.80 -15.68
C VAL A 31 -5.59 18.82 -16.12
N ARG A 32 -6.50 18.47 -15.22
CA ARG A 32 -7.64 17.59 -15.53
C ARG A 32 -8.54 18.18 -16.60
N GLU A 33 -8.97 19.45 -16.44
CA GLU A 33 -9.80 20.14 -17.42
C GLU A 33 -9.13 20.22 -18.80
N LEU A 34 -7.83 20.57 -18.82
CA LEU A 34 -7.05 20.60 -20.06
C LEU A 34 -6.95 19.21 -20.71
N ALA A 35 -6.77 18.15 -19.93
CA ALA A 35 -6.72 16.78 -20.45
C ALA A 35 -8.05 16.35 -21.06
N ILE A 36 -9.16 16.71 -20.43
CA ILE A 36 -10.52 16.49 -20.97
C ILE A 36 -10.71 17.28 -22.29
N GLU A 37 -10.35 18.56 -22.30
CA GLU A 37 -10.42 19.40 -23.50
C GLU A 37 -9.59 18.83 -24.66
N LYS A 38 -8.41 18.29 -24.37
CA LYS A 38 -7.54 17.63 -25.34
C LYS A 38 -8.02 16.23 -25.75
N GLY A 39 -9.09 15.72 -25.19
CA GLY A 39 -9.64 14.40 -25.50
C GLY A 39 -8.75 13.24 -25.05
N LEU A 40 -7.90 13.44 -24.03
CA LEU A 40 -7.08 12.35 -23.49
C LEU A 40 -7.93 11.35 -22.70
N PHE A 41 -8.99 11.80 -22.05
CA PHE A 41 -10.04 11.01 -21.42
C PHE A 41 -11.31 11.89 -21.27
N THR A 42 -12.45 11.29 -20.99
CA THR A 42 -13.69 12.02 -20.75
C THR A 42 -13.88 12.33 -19.25
N ALA A 43 -14.73 13.32 -18.93
CA ALA A 43 -15.13 13.59 -17.54
C ALA A 43 -15.76 12.33 -16.89
N GLU A 44 -16.50 11.54 -17.65
CA GLU A 44 -17.10 10.28 -17.19
C GLU A 44 -16.04 9.21 -16.87
N ASP A 45 -14.99 9.09 -17.69
CA ASP A 45 -13.86 8.20 -17.42
C ASP A 45 -13.14 8.59 -16.14
N HIS A 46 -12.93 9.89 -15.93
CA HIS A 46 -12.32 10.41 -14.69
C HIS A 46 -13.19 10.08 -13.47
N ARG A 47 -14.51 10.31 -13.57
CA ARG A 47 -15.45 10.00 -12.48
C ARG A 47 -15.41 8.51 -12.12
N LYS A 48 -15.51 7.62 -13.12
CA LYS A 48 -15.45 6.16 -12.92
C LYS A 48 -14.13 5.74 -12.27
N PHE A 49 -13.02 6.33 -12.70
CA PHE A 49 -11.71 6.05 -12.13
C PHE A 49 -11.65 6.51 -10.66
N THR A 50 -12.16 7.69 -10.35
CA THR A 50 -12.17 8.23 -8.99
C THR A 50 -13.02 7.35 -8.06
N GLU A 51 -14.24 7.01 -8.48
CA GLU A 51 -15.13 6.12 -7.72
C GLU A 51 -14.50 4.74 -7.48
N TRP A 52 -13.87 4.17 -8.50
CA TRP A 52 -13.13 2.92 -8.35
C TRP A 52 -11.94 3.09 -7.38
N ALA A 53 -11.18 4.17 -7.52
CA ALA A 53 -10.01 4.42 -6.68
C ALA A 53 -10.36 4.61 -5.20
N GLU A 54 -11.52 5.19 -4.90
CA GLU A 54 -12.03 5.33 -3.53
C GLU A 54 -12.50 3.99 -2.92
N GLN A 55 -12.90 3.04 -3.74
CA GLN A 55 -13.41 1.73 -3.29
C GLN A 55 -12.30 0.70 -3.09
N ILE A 56 -11.14 0.87 -3.74
CA ILE A 56 -10.06 -0.13 -3.62
C ILE A 56 -9.33 -0.03 -2.28
N GLY A 57 -9.07 -1.19 -1.71
CA GLY A 57 -8.37 -1.33 -0.43
C GLY A 57 -7.69 -2.69 -0.31
N PRO A 58 -6.99 -2.96 0.79
CA PRO A 58 -6.27 -4.20 0.98
C PRO A 58 -7.17 -5.42 1.26
N ALA A 59 -8.47 -5.23 1.46
CA ALA A 59 -9.41 -6.30 1.81
C ALA A 59 -9.47 -7.42 0.75
N GLY A 60 -9.34 -7.07 -0.55
CA GLY A 60 -9.29 -8.06 -1.61
C GLY A 60 -8.10 -9.00 -1.47
N GLY A 61 -6.91 -8.44 -1.27
CA GLY A 61 -5.69 -9.21 -1.03
C GLY A 61 -5.74 -10.02 0.25
N SER A 62 -6.27 -9.46 1.34
CA SER A 62 -6.43 -10.17 2.62
C SER A 62 -7.32 -11.41 2.48
N ARG A 63 -8.45 -11.29 1.76
CA ARG A 63 -9.33 -12.42 1.44
C ARG A 63 -8.63 -13.49 0.57
N LEU A 64 -7.86 -13.05 -0.43
CA LEU A 64 -7.10 -13.97 -1.29
C LEU A 64 -6.07 -14.76 -0.47
N VAL A 65 -5.34 -14.12 0.43
CA VAL A 65 -4.37 -14.77 1.32
C VAL A 65 -5.06 -15.74 2.28
N ALA A 66 -6.14 -15.31 2.95
CA ALA A 66 -6.88 -16.15 3.89
C ALA A 66 -7.42 -17.42 3.22
N LYS A 67 -8.01 -17.28 2.02
CA LYS A 67 -8.48 -18.43 1.23
C LYS A 67 -7.32 -19.33 0.81
N ALA A 68 -6.19 -18.78 0.39
CA ALA A 68 -5.02 -19.58 0.03
C ALA A 68 -4.44 -20.37 1.23
N TRP A 69 -4.61 -19.88 2.46
CA TRP A 69 -4.21 -20.59 3.67
C TRP A 69 -5.16 -21.74 4.06
N THR A 70 -6.42 -21.66 3.67
CA THR A 70 -7.45 -22.66 4.04
C THR A 70 -7.72 -23.66 2.93
N ASP A 71 -7.47 -23.30 1.67
CA ASP A 71 -7.68 -24.14 0.48
C ASP A 71 -6.35 -24.35 -0.28
N PRO A 72 -5.68 -25.50 -0.10
CA PRO A 72 -4.42 -25.80 -0.81
C PRO A 72 -4.57 -25.85 -2.34
N ALA A 73 -5.75 -26.25 -2.84
CA ALA A 73 -5.99 -26.27 -4.29
C ALA A 73 -6.13 -24.85 -4.84
N PHE A 74 -6.81 -23.94 -4.14
CA PHE A 74 -6.85 -22.53 -4.46
C PHE A 74 -5.46 -21.90 -4.39
N LYS A 75 -4.68 -22.20 -3.34
CA LYS A 75 -3.29 -21.75 -3.20
C LYS A 75 -2.44 -22.11 -4.42
N ALA A 76 -2.52 -23.35 -4.89
CA ALA A 76 -1.80 -23.76 -6.09
C ALA A 76 -2.18 -22.95 -7.33
N ARG A 77 -3.48 -22.61 -7.48
CA ARG A 77 -3.94 -21.74 -8.57
C ARG A 77 -3.45 -20.30 -8.42
N VAL A 78 -3.51 -19.74 -7.22
CA VAL A 78 -2.98 -18.38 -6.92
C VAL A 78 -1.50 -18.25 -7.30
N LEU A 79 -0.69 -19.25 -6.95
CA LEU A 79 0.74 -19.24 -7.25
C LEU A 79 1.04 -19.47 -8.75
N SER A 80 0.14 -20.13 -9.47
CA SER A 80 0.26 -20.37 -10.91
C SER A 80 -0.22 -19.18 -11.75
N ASP A 81 -1.38 -18.62 -11.41
CA ASP A 81 -2.03 -17.49 -12.11
C ASP A 81 -2.81 -16.64 -11.11
N GLY A 82 -2.15 -15.59 -10.60
CA GLY A 82 -2.75 -14.68 -9.62
C GLY A 82 -3.96 -13.92 -10.17
N VAL A 83 -3.98 -13.59 -11.47
CA VAL A 83 -5.10 -12.87 -12.08
C VAL A 83 -6.34 -13.75 -12.18
N ALA A 84 -6.19 -15.00 -12.64
CA ALA A 84 -7.29 -15.96 -12.69
C ALA A 84 -7.86 -16.22 -11.28
N ALA A 85 -6.99 -16.35 -10.27
CA ALA A 85 -7.40 -16.54 -8.89
C ALA A 85 -8.17 -15.33 -8.32
N CYS A 86 -7.80 -14.09 -8.68
CA CYS A 86 -8.56 -12.90 -8.32
C CYS A 86 -9.99 -12.96 -8.86
N ARG A 87 -10.15 -13.30 -10.15
CA ARG A 87 -11.47 -13.43 -10.79
C ARG A 87 -12.32 -14.54 -10.14
N GLU A 88 -11.70 -15.65 -9.74
CA GLU A 88 -12.40 -16.75 -9.04
C GLU A 88 -13.09 -16.30 -7.75
N ILE A 89 -12.51 -15.34 -7.03
CA ILE A 89 -13.08 -14.79 -5.80
C ILE A 89 -13.81 -13.45 -5.99
N GLY A 90 -14.13 -13.10 -7.24
CA GLY A 90 -14.90 -11.91 -7.59
C GLY A 90 -14.12 -10.59 -7.47
N ILE A 91 -12.81 -10.64 -7.57
CA ILE A 91 -11.97 -9.43 -7.62
C ILE A 91 -11.68 -9.11 -9.07
N ASP A 92 -12.11 -7.94 -9.52
CA ASP A 92 -11.74 -7.43 -10.83
C ASP A 92 -10.30 -6.93 -10.79
N TRP A 93 -9.45 -7.56 -11.60
CA TRP A 93 -8.05 -7.15 -11.74
C TRP A 93 -7.89 -5.92 -12.65
N ALA A 94 -8.93 -5.58 -13.41
CA ALA A 94 -8.89 -4.46 -14.33
C ALA A 94 -8.84 -3.11 -13.58
N GLU A 95 -7.85 -2.27 -13.91
CA GLU A 95 -7.92 -0.85 -13.58
C GLU A 95 -8.76 -0.17 -14.67
N PRO A 96 -9.77 0.65 -14.34
CA PRO A 96 -10.50 1.43 -15.34
C PRO A 96 -9.53 2.42 -15.99
N THR A 97 -9.16 2.16 -17.22
CA THR A 97 -8.33 3.04 -18.03
C THR A 97 -9.23 3.71 -19.06
N GLY A 98 -9.26 5.04 -19.12
CA GLY A 98 -10.16 5.84 -19.95
C GLY A 98 -10.00 5.67 -21.48
N GLN A 99 -9.11 4.82 -21.94
CA GLN A 99 -8.87 4.58 -23.36
C GLN A 99 -8.74 3.09 -23.73
N GLY A 100 -9.52 2.23 -23.08
CA GLY A 100 -9.69 0.85 -23.58
C GLY A 100 -8.38 0.05 -23.72
N THR A 101 -7.30 0.46 -23.05
CA THR A 101 -6.14 -0.40 -22.90
C THR A 101 -6.52 -1.47 -21.88
N PRO A 102 -6.77 -2.71 -22.32
CA PRO A 102 -7.13 -3.75 -21.38
C PRO A 102 -5.98 -3.89 -20.39
N SER A 103 -6.27 -3.84 -19.09
CA SER A 103 -5.35 -4.28 -18.05
C SER A 103 -5.05 -5.79 -18.15
N ASP A 104 -5.66 -6.47 -19.10
CA ASP A 104 -5.49 -7.89 -19.40
C ASP A 104 -4.06 -8.31 -19.71
N TYR A 105 -3.16 -7.35 -20.02
CA TYR A 105 -1.74 -7.64 -20.20
C TYR A 105 -0.91 -7.56 -18.91
N MET A 106 -1.51 -7.14 -17.79
CA MET A 106 -0.80 -6.97 -16.53
C MET A 106 -0.88 -8.27 -15.72
N GLU A 107 0.27 -8.93 -15.56
CA GLU A 107 0.38 -10.13 -14.75
C GLU A 107 0.37 -9.80 -13.26
N LEU A 108 -0.21 -10.70 -12.47
CA LEU A 108 -0.01 -10.76 -11.03
C LEU A 108 0.74 -12.04 -10.68
N ARG A 109 1.93 -11.90 -10.13
CA ARG A 109 2.70 -13.00 -9.55
C ARG A 109 2.62 -12.96 -8.04
N VAL A 110 2.05 -13.99 -7.48
CA VAL A 110 1.98 -14.18 -6.03
C VAL A 110 3.13 -15.08 -5.59
N LEU A 111 3.88 -14.61 -4.60
CA LEU A 111 5.13 -15.22 -4.13
C LEU A 111 4.94 -15.73 -2.72
N GLU A 112 5.15 -17.02 -2.51
CA GLU A 112 4.96 -17.65 -1.22
C GLU A 112 6.19 -17.53 -0.35
N ASP A 113 6.03 -16.97 0.86
CA ASP A 113 7.03 -17.02 1.90
C ASP A 113 7.11 -18.43 2.51
N THR A 114 8.32 -18.83 2.87
CA THR A 114 8.63 -20.11 3.52
C THR A 114 9.45 -19.88 4.80
N PRO A 115 9.66 -20.88 5.64
CA PRO A 115 10.51 -20.73 6.83
C PRO A 115 11.94 -20.25 6.55
N THR A 116 12.43 -20.42 5.31
CA THR A 116 13.80 -20.08 4.91
C THR A 116 13.87 -18.98 3.84
N LEU A 117 12.74 -18.53 3.32
CA LEU A 117 12.67 -17.55 2.24
C LEU A 117 11.57 -16.51 2.53
N HIS A 118 11.92 -15.25 2.48
CA HIS A 118 11.03 -14.12 2.64
C HIS A 118 11.11 -13.19 1.42
N HIS A 119 9.96 -12.87 0.84
CA HIS A 119 9.87 -11.94 -0.28
C HIS A 119 9.51 -10.54 0.19
N VAL A 120 10.06 -9.55 -0.49
CA VAL A 120 9.68 -8.14 -0.30
C VAL A 120 9.60 -7.45 -1.65
N ILE A 121 8.58 -6.62 -1.84
CA ILE A 121 8.26 -6.03 -3.13
C ILE A 121 8.74 -4.59 -3.19
N VAL A 122 9.24 -4.21 -4.36
CA VAL A 122 9.61 -2.82 -4.71
C VAL A 122 9.19 -2.53 -6.16
N CYS A 123 9.15 -1.27 -6.53
CA CYS A 123 9.31 -0.84 -7.91
C CYS A 123 10.45 0.16 -7.95
N THR A 124 11.61 -0.23 -8.51
CA THR A 124 12.79 0.63 -8.55
C THR A 124 12.63 1.79 -9.51
N LEU A 125 11.79 1.63 -10.53
CA LEU A 125 11.61 2.62 -11.59
C LEU A 125 10.57 3.70 -11.24
N CYS A 126 9.40 3.29 -10.74
CA CYS A 126 8.28 4.20 -10.49
C CYS A 126 7.50 3.82 -9.22
N SER A 127 6.27 3.37 -9.34
CA SER A 127 5.40 3.00 -8.23
C SER A 127 4.47 1.84 -8.58
N CYS A 128 4.91 0.94 -9.47
CA CYS A 128 4.14 -0.23 -9.87
C CYS A 128 3.75 -1.07 -8.66
N TYR A 129 2.45 -1.29 -8.50
CA TYR A 129 1.84 -1.82 -7.28
C TYR A 129 0.54 -2.55 -7.63
N PRO A 130 0.19 -3.66 -6.97
CA PRO A 130 -1.04 -4.40 -7.27
C PRO A 130 -2.27 -3.70 -6.67
N ARG A 131 -2.62 -2.53 -7.20
CA ARG A 131 -3.69 -1.66 -6.68
C ARG A 131 -5.06 -2.33 -6.55
N PRO A 132 -5.52 -3.16 -7.48
CA PRO A 132 -6.83 -3.82 -7.33
C PRO A 132 -6.96 -4.68 -6.09
N LEU A 133 -5.84 -5.17 -5.55
CA LEU A 133 -5.79 -6.02 -4.35
C LEU A 133 -5.41 -5.28 -3.07
N LEU A 134 -4.52 -4.29 -3.17
CA LEU A 134 -3.88 -3.67 -2.01
C LEU A 134 -4.27 -2.21 -1.81
N GLY A 135 -5.12 -1.66 -2.69
CA GLY A 135 -5.47 -0.25 -2.69
C GLY A 135 -4.32 0.64 -3.17
N HIS A 136 -4.33 1.90 -2.76
CA HIS A 136 -3.28 2.84 -3.12
C HIS A 136 -1.95 2.49 -2.48
N SER A 137 -0.87 2.64 -3.26
CA SER A 137 0.48 2.45 -2.73
C SER A 137 0.79 3.49 -1.66
N PRO A 138 1.32 3.07 -0.49
CA PRO A 138 1.65 4.00 0.58
C PRO A 138 2.78 4.94 0.16
N TYR A 139 2.86 6.09 0.80
CA TYR A 139 3.87 7.11 0.49
C TYR A 139 5.31 6.56 0.57
N TRP A 140 5.61 5.76 1.60
CA TRP A 140 6.92 5.17 1.79
C TRP A 140 7.33 4.24 0.63
N TYR A 141 6.38 3.46 0.05
CA TYR A 141 6.63 2.57 -1.09
C TYR A 141 7.10 3.35 -2.33
N ARG A 142 6.55 4.54 -2.53
CA ARG A 142 6.90 5.43 -3.65
C ARG A 142 8.18 6.22 -3.41
N SER A 143 8.67 6.30 -2.17
CA SER A 143 9.81 7.14 -1.82
C SER A 143 11.10 6.66 -2.50
N PRO A 144 11.94 7.57 -3.03
CA PRO A 144 13.25 7.21 -3.57
C PRO A 144 14.14 6.51 -2.54
N ASN A 145 13.98 6.83 -1.26
CA ASN A 145 14.75 6.24 -0.17
C ASN A 145 14.45 4.74 -0.04
N TYR A 146 13.18 4.34 0.07
CA TYR A 146 12.77 2.94 0.11
C TYR A 146 13.28 2.19 -1.13
N ARG A 147 12.97 2.70 -2.33
CA ARG A 147 13.28 2.05 -3.60
C ARG A 147 14.78 1.80 -3.81
N ARG A 148 15.65 2.75 -3.45
CA ARG A 148 17.10 2.62 -3.59
C ARG A 148 17.72 1.73 -2.52
N ARG A 149 17.23 1.80 -1.30
CA ARG A 149 17.82 1.10 -0.16
C ARG A 149 17.40 -0.36 -0.10
N LEU A 150 16.14 -0.67 -0.44
CA LEU A 150 15.63 -2.04 -0.34
C LEU A 150 16.46 -3.02 -1.18
N VAL A 151 16.81 -2.66 -2.40
CA VAL A 151 17.60 -3.54 -3.29
C VAL A 151 19.05 -3.73 -2.83
N ARG A 152 19.58 -2.83 -2.00
CA ARG A 152 20.97 -2.90 -1.53
C ARG A 152 21.09 -3.46 -0.11
N TRP A 153 20.16 -3.12 0.74
CA TRP A 153 20.17 -3.43 2.17
C TRP A 153 18.78 -3.87 2.67
N PRO A 154 18.20 -4.94 2.09
CA PRO A 154 16.82 -5.33 2.38
C PRO A 154 16.61 -5.62 3.86
N ARG A 155 17.52 -6.36 4.50
CA ARG A 155 17.41 -6.71 5.92
C ARG A 155 17.39 -5.47 6.83
N GLN A 156 18.22 -4.46 6.54
CA GLN A 156 18.24 -3.22 7.29
C GLN A 156 16.92 -2.46 7.12
N VAL A 157 16.43 -2.35 5.88
CA VAL A 157 15.15 -1.67 5.61
C VAL A 157 14.01 -2.38 6.33
N LEU A 158 13.93 -3.72 6.29
CA LEU A 158 12.90 -4.48 7.01
C LEU A 158 12.98 -4.24 8.53
N THR A 159 14.18 -4.14 9.10
CA THR A 159 14.35 -3.81 10.52
C THR A 159 13.79 -2.43 10.86
N GLU A 160 13.89 -1.45 9.96
CA GLU A 160 13.30 -0.11 10.15
C GLU A 160 11.75 -0.15 10.13
N PHE A 161 11.16 -1.12 9.46
CA PHE A 161 9.72 -1.44 9.55
C PHE A 161 9.35 -2.24 10.81
N GLY A 162 10.34 -2.62 11.62
CA GLY A 162 10.17 -3.46 12.81
C GLY A 162 10.11 -4.94 12.52
N LEU A 163 10.47 -5.37 11.29
CA LEU A 163 10.58 -6.77 10.91
C LEU A 163 12.03 -7.24 11.02
N VAL A 164 12.30 -8.04 12.06
CA VAL A 164 13.60 -8.68 12.27
C VAL A 164 13.48 -10.14 11.90
N LEU A 165 14.11 -10.53 10.79
CA LEU A 165 14.16 -11.92 10.34
C LEU A 165 15.44 -12.61 10.83
N PRO A 166 15.38 -13.92 11.16
CA PRO A 166 16.57 -14.71 11.46
C PRO A 166 17.63 -14.61 10.35
N PRO A 167 18.93 -14.66 10.67
CA PRO A 167 19.99 -14.46 9.69
C PRO A 167 20.00 -15.53 8.57
N GLU A 168 19.51 -16.73 8.88
CA GLU A 168 19.39 -17.84 7.93
C GLU A 168 18.25 -17.71 6.92
N VAL A 169 17.30 -16.79 7.14
CA VAL A 169 16.22 -16.54 6.18
C VAL A 169 16.75 -15.72 5.03
N GLU A 170 16.68 -16.27 3.83
CA GLU A 170 16.96 -15.56 2.58
C GLU A 170 15.91 -14.47 2.35
N ILE A 171 16.34 -13.29 1.94
CA ILE A 171 15.42 -12.19 1.55
C ILE A 171 15.55 -11.97 0.05
N ARG A 172 14.44 -12.12 -0.68
CA ARG A 172 14.33 -11.81 -2.10
C ARG A 172 13.56 -10.52 -2.30
N VAL A 173 14.19 -9.63 -3.04
CA VAL A 173 13.58 -8.35 -3.44
C VAL A 173 13.03 -8.51 -4.85
N GLU A 174 11.71 -8.34 -5.00
CA GLU A 174 11.01 -8.49 -6.26
C GLU A 174 10.64 -7.13 -6.84
N ASP A 175 11.10 -6.87 -8.05
CA ASP A 175 10.95 -5.56 -8.69
C ASP A 175 9.73 -5.53 -9.63
N SER A 176 8.64 -4.99 -9.15
CA SER A 176 7.42 -4.78 -9.95
C SER A 176 7.67 -3.83 -11.11
N ASN A 177 7.06 -4.11 -12.24
CA ASN A 177 7.15 -3.28 -13.44
C ASN A 177 5.78 -3.10 -14.09
N GLN A 178 5.72 -2.40 -15.22
CA GLN A 178 4.46 -2.09 -15.89
C GLN A 178 3.66 -3.33 -16.29
N LYS A 179 4.31 -4.43 -16.65
CA LYS A 179 3.65 -5.65 -17.12
C LYS A 179 3.40 -6.68 -16.02
N CYS A 180 4.15 -6.63 -14.94
CA CYS A 180 4.08 -7.60 -13.87
C CYS A 180 4.03 -6.90 -12.50
N ARG A 181 3.04 -7.26 -11.71
CA ARG A 181 2.89 -6.88 -10.31
C ARG A 181 3.17 -8.09 -9.44
N PHE A 182 3.87 -7.86 -8.35
CA PHE A 182 4.11 -8.90 -7.36
C PHE A 182 3.26 -8.66 -6.11
N MET A 183 2.88 -9.75 -5.44
CA MET A 183 2.26 -9.74 -4.12
C MET A 183 2.86 -10.89 -3.30
N VAL A 184 3.13 -10.66 -2.03
CA VAL A 184 3.58 -11.71 -1.12
C VAL A 184 2.39 -12.47 -0.56
N LEU A 185 2.48 -13.80 -0.59
CA LEU A 185 1.65 -14.71 0.19
C LEU A 185 2.44 -15.05 1.46
N PRO A 186 2.20 -14.36 2.58
CA PRO A 186 2.94 -14.61 3.80
C PRO A 186 2.60 -15.98 4.38
N MET A 187 3.49 -16.52 5.22
CA MET A 187 3.20 -17.76 5.95
C MET A 187 2.01 -17.57 6.89
N ARG A 188 1.17 -18.60 6.98
CA ARG A 188 0.09 -18.64 7.96
C ARG A 188 0.71 -18.70 9.37
N PRO A 189 0.30 -17.81 10.29
CA PRO A 189 0.82 -17.85 11.66
C PRO A 189 0.42 -19.12 12.39
N ALA A 190 1.33 -19.67 13.18
CA ALA A 190 1.03 -20.80 14.07
C ALA A 190 -0.06 -20.42 15.09
N GLY A 191 -0.89 -21.38 15.47
CA GLY A 191 -2.01 -21.19 16.41
C GLY A 191 -3.28 -20.60 15.77
N THR A 192 -3.30 -20.49 14.43
CA THR A 192 -4.50 -20.03 13.70
C THR A 192 -5.20 -21.15 12.92
N GLU A 193 -4.84 -22.42 13.17
CA GLU A 193 -5.29 -23.57 12.39
C GLU A 193 -6.83 -23.76 12.42
N SER A 194 -7.47 -23.32 13.51
CA SER A 194 -8.94 -23.37 13.68
C SER A 194 -9.67 -22.12 13.26
N TRP A 195 -8.96 -21.10 12.75
CA TRP A 195 -9.56 -19.82 12.41
C TRP A 195 -10.31 -19.90 11.06
N THR A 196 -11.41 -19.14 10.96
CA THR A 196 -12.16 -18.99 9.71
C THR A 196 -11.40 -18.09 8.73
N GLU A 197 -11.80 -18.10 7.45
CA GLU A 197 -11.21 -17.22 6.43
C GLU A 197 -11.36 -15.73 6.81
N GLU A 198 -12.50 -15.35 7.41
CA GLU A 198 -12.75 -13.97 7.85
C GLU A 198 -11.78 -13.57 8.96
N GLN A 199 -11.60 -14.41 9.98
CA GLN A 199 -10.65 -14.16 11.06
C GLN A 199 -9.21 -14.08 10.55
N LEU A 200 -8.85 -14.94 9.60
CA LEU A 200 -7.54 -14.92 8.96
C LEU A 200 -7.34 -13.66 8.12
N ALA A 201 -8.35 -13.20 7.40
CA ALA A 201 -8.28 -11.99 6.61
C ALA A 201 -8.06 -10.73 7.49
N GLU A 202 -8.59 -10.69 8.71
CA GLU A 202 -8.41 -9.58 9.65
C GLU A 202 -6.96 -9.34 10.08
N ILE A 203 -6.11 -10.38 10.05
CA ILE A 203 -4.69 -10.25 10.45
C ILE A 203 -3.73 -10.03 9.27
N VAL A 204 -4.24 -10.09 8.04
CA VAL A 204 -3.44 -9.86 6.84
C VAL A 204 -3.53 -8.39 6.44
N THR A 205 -2.50 -7.66 6.73
CA THR A 205 -2.41 -6.24 6.37
C THR A 205 -1.77 -6.06 4.98
N ARG A 206 -1.94 -4.88 4.40
CA ARG A 206 -1.22 -4.49 3.18
C ARG A 206 0.28 -4.69 3.31
N ASP A 207 0.85 -4.33 4.45
CA ASP A 207 2.29 -4.39 4.69
C ASP A 207 2.81 -5.84 4.73
N CYS A 208 1.97 -6.81 5.15
CA CYS A 208 2.27 -8.24 5.04
C CYS A 208 2.34 -8.68 3.57
N MET A 209 1.44 -8.18 2.73
CA MET A 209 1.36 -8.53 1.31
C MET A 209 2.41 -7.80 0.44
N VAL A 210 3.05 -6.78 0.98
CA VAL A 210 4.25 -6.14 0.41
C VAL A 210 5.54 -6.81 0.91
N GLY A 211 5.48 -7.52 2.03
CA GLY A 211 6.61 -8.21 2.65
C GLY A 211 7.41 -7.35 3.63
N VAL A 212 6.86 -6.25 4.14
CA VAL A 212 7.53 -5.42 5.17
C VAL A 212 7.02 -5.70 6.58
N ALA A 213 6.04 -6.59 6.73
CA ALA A 213 5.52 -7.07 8.00
C ALA A 213 5.11 -8.55 7.91
N LEU A 214 4.91 -9.19 9.06
CA LEU A 214 4.30 -10.52 9.16
C LEU A 214 2.89 -10.42 9.73
N PRO A 215 1.97 -11.31 9.33
CA PRO A 215 0.65 -11.41 9.95
C PRO A 215 0.79 -11.74 11.44
N ARG A 216 0.01 -11.06 12.27
CA ARG A 216 0.07 -11.21 13.74
C ARG A 216 -1.33 -11.48 14.30
N PRO A 217 -1.54 -12.63 14.97
CA PRO A 217 -2.83 -12.98 15.58
C PRO A 217 -3.30 -12.01 16.67
N ASP A 218 -2.37 -11.26 17.28
CA ASP A 218 -2.62 -10.27 18.34
C ASP A 218 -2.95 -8.87 17.80
N ARG A 219 -2.97 -8.68 16.48
CA ARG A 219 -3.25 -7.38 15.85
C ARG A 219 -4.33 -7.50 14.78
N LYS A 220 -5.28 -6.56 14.80
CA LYS A 220 -6.26 -6.39 13.73
C LYS A 220 -5.69 -5.54 12.59
N ALA A 221 -6.23 -5.71 11.38
CA ALA A 221 -5.80 -5.01 10.17
C ALA A 221 -5.82 -3.47 10.30
N ASP A 222 -6.66 -2.93 11.19
CA ASP A 222 -6.80 -1.49 11.44
C ASP A 222 -5.71 -0.90 12.35
N ASP A 223 -4.89 -1.75 13.00
CA ASP A 223 -3.79 -1.32 13.87
C ASP A 223 -2.52 -0.91 13.08
N VAL A 224 -2.70 -0.30 11.93
CA VAL A 224 -1.59 0.23 11.12
C VAL A 224 -1.01 1.44 11.83
N ARG A 225 0.08 1.26 12.56
CA ARG A 225 0.89 2.41 13.01
C ARG A 225 1.33 3.17 11.76
N PRO A 226 1.13 4.49 11.69
CA PRO A 226 1.75 5.28 10.64
C PRO A 226 3.27 5.13 10.77
N VAL A 227 3.86 4.36 9.86
CA VAL A 227 5.31 4.20 9.77
C VAL A 227 5.87 5.56 9.40
N HIS A 228 6.52 6.19 10.37
CA HIS A 228 7.31 7.42 10.27
C HIS A 228 6.63 8.64 9.65
N LYS A 229 6.28 9.60 10.49
CA LYS A 229 6.42 11.01 10.10
C LYS A 229 7.85 11.16 9.58
N ALA A 230 7.98 11.34 8.27
CA ALA A 230 9.25 11.72 7.68
C ALA A 230 9.78 12.90 8.50
N SER A 231 10.93 12.72 9.15
CA SER A 231 11.66 13.83 9.73
C SER A 231 11.82 14.86 8.62
N ARG A 232 11.26 16.05 8.82
CA ARG A 232 11.46 17.20 7.94
C ARG A 232 12.97 17.29 7.67
N PRO A 233 13.39 17.47 6.42
CA PRO A 233 14.79 17.80 6.18
C PRO A 233 15.09 19.07 7.00
N VAL A 234 16.05 18.95 7.88
CA VAL A 234 16.65 20.10 8.59
C VAL A 234 17.10 21.06 7.50
N GLY A 235 16.60 22.29 7.54
CA GLY A 235 16.87 23.31 6.54
C GLY A 235 18.37 23.46 6.33
N GLY A 236 18.79 23.36 5.08
CA GLY A 236 20.13 23.77 4.70
C GLY A 236 20.26 25.26 4.96
N GLU A 237 21.22 25.62 5.81
CA GLU A 237 21.63 26.98 6.00
C GLU A 237 22.14 27.49 4.63
N HIS A 238 21.47 28.51 4.13
CA HIS A 238 21.96 29.31 3.01
C HIS A 238 23.23 30.03 3.47
N HIS A 239 24.38 29.53 3.04
CA HIS A 239 25.64 30.25 3.15
C HIS A 239 25.65 31.34 2.07
N GLU A 240 25.42 32.57 2.48
CA GLU A 240 25.66 33.73 1.61
C GLU A 240 27.15 33.89 1.40
N PRO A 241 27.63 34.06 0.15
CA PRO A 241 29.03 34.43 -0.07
C PRO A 241 29.22 35.92 0.25
N GLY A 242 29.89 36.16 1.37
CA GLY A 242 30.34 37.48 1.77
C GLY A 242 31.18 38.16 0.69
N GLY A 243 30.73 39.30 0.23
CA GLY A 243 31.55 40.23 -0.52
C GLY A 243 32.65 40.83 0.37
N SER A 244 33.82 40.97 -0.18
CA SER A 244 34.90 41.76 0.39
C SER A 244 35.61 42.59 -0.69
N PRO A 245 36.22 43.70 -0.28
CA PRO A 245 36.33 44.97 -0.99
C PRO A 245 37.33 45.00 -2.13
#